data_c3b6dfd86b4522eae5276ceb27426e91
#
_entry.id   c3b6dfd86b4522eae5276ceb27426e91
#
_cell.length_a   1.000
_cell.length_b   1.000
_cell.length_c   1.000
_cell.angle_alpha   90.00
_cell.angle_beta   90.00
_cell.angle_gamma   90.00
#
_symmetry.space_group_name_H-M   'P 1'
#
loop_
_entity.id
_entity.type
_entity.pdbx_description
1 polymer ?
#
loop_
_entity_poly.entity_id
_entity_poly.type
_entity_poly.pdbx_seq_one_letter_code
_entity_poly.pdbx_strand_id
1 'polypeptide(L)'
;QHGDEFFHWETNEKGEWLALDKDGFYQVTEALSKEAIAAKRAASPLHIAPKEEVASPLNIAPKGLVILVNFADLAFTETIEETDSMHNGMNYTRDYEYVYRGKTYQVSSEGSVRQYFYDASFGQYNPQFDVIGPVTVSREYSYYGKNTAATDFDQRPWEMIKEACLLADTVWNVDFTQYDNDGDGKVDFVYVIYA
;
A
#
# COMPACT_ATOMS: atom_id res chain seq x y z
N GLN A 1 -20.56 -15.94 -5.59
CA GLN A 1 -19.36 -15.74 -6.42
C GLN A 1 -18.18 -16.49 -5.81
N HIS A 2 -17.39 -17.15 -6.63
CA HIS A 2 -16.21 -17.93 -6.24
C HIS A 2 -15.04 -17.56 -7.15
N GLY A 3 -13.82 -17.94 -6.76
CA GLY A 3 -12.61 -17.70 -7.55
C GLY A 3 -11.60 -16.80 -6.87
N ASP A 4 -10.65 -16.33 -7.65
CA ASP A 4 -9.57 -15.43 -7.26
C ASP A 4 -9.48 -14.26 -8.27
N GLU A 5 -8.47 -13.38 -8.13
CA GLU A 5 -8.26 -12.26 -9.04
C GLU A 5 -8.05 -12.63 -10.52
N PHE A 6 -7.75 -13.91 -10.82
CA PHE A 6 -7.46 -14.36 -12.18
C PHE A 6 -8.66 -15.01 -12.87
N PHE A 7 -9.53 -15.64 -12.08
CA PHE A 7 -10.69 -16.32 -12.62
C PHE A 7 -11.83 -16.42 -11.60
N HIS A 8 -13.01 -15.93 -11.97
CA HIS A 8 -14.22 -15.94 -11.17
C HIS A 8 -15.30 -16.81 -11.82
N TRP A 9 -16.14 -17.43 -10.99
CA TRP A 9 -17.36 -18.10 -11.42
C TRP A 9 -18.45 -17.91 -10.38
N GLU A 10 -19.68 -18.13 -10.80
CA GLU A 10 -20.83 -18.06 -9.93
C GLU A 10 -21.53 -19.40 -9.84
N THR A 11 -22.22 -19.64 -8.73
CA THR A 11 -23.08 -20.80 -8.53
C THR A 11 -24.44 -20.35 -8.01
N ASN A 12 -25.49 -21.14 -8.32
CA ASN A 12 -26.79 -20.96 -7.69
C ASN A 12 -26.81 -21.59 -6.28
N GLU A 13 -27.96 -21.51 -5.60
CA GLU A 13 -28.16 -22.09 -4.27
C GLU A 13 -27.95 -23.61 -4.19
N LYS A 14 -28.03 -24.32 -5.31
CA LYS A 14 -27.77 -25.75 -5.43
C LYS A 14 -26.30 -26.08 -5.70
N GLY A 15 -25.44 -25.07 -5.86
CA GLY A 15 -24.02 -25.24 -6.19
C GLY A 15 -23.76 -25.52 -7.69
N GLU A 16 -24.75 -25.35 -8.55
CA GLU A 16 -24.59 -25.51 -9.99
C GLU A 16 -23.91 -24.27 -10.58
N TRP A 17 -22.97 -24.50 -11.52
CA TRP A 17 -22.23 -23.41 -12.16
C TRP A 17 -23.12 -22.57 -13.06
N LEU A 18 -22.91 -21.28 -13.07
CA LEU A 18 -23.64 -20.29 -13.85
C LEU A 18 -22.73 -19.59 -14.85
N ALA A 19 -23.21 -19.41 -16.08
CA ALA A 19 -22.59 -18.56 -17.08
C ALA A 19 -23.61 -17.58 -17.64
N LEU A 20 -23.15 -16.38 -18.03
CA LEU A 20 -23.98 -15.42 -18.75
C LEU A 20 -24.18 -15.87 -20.19
N ASP A 21 -25.43 -15.87 -20.64
CA ASP A 21 -25.74 -16.04 -22.04
C ASP A 21 -25.51 -14.75 -22.84
N LYS A 22 -25.75 -14.78 -24.14
CA LYS A 22 -25.59 -13.64 -25.06
C LYS A 22 -26.48 -12.44 -24.73
N ASP A 23 -27.56 -12.68 -23.98
CA ASP A 23 -28.56 -11.66 -23.60
C ASP A 23 -28.32 -11.15 -22.17
N GLY A 24 -27.26 -11.64 -21.48
CA GLY A 24 -26.86 -11.23 -20.15
C GLY A 24 -27.60 -11.93 -19.00
N PHE A 25 -28.28 -13.04 -19.26
CA PHE A 25 -28.95 -13.82 -18.24
C PHE A 25 -28.10 -15.02 -17.80
N TYR A 26 -28.12 -15.33 -16.51
CA TYR A 26 -27.42 -16.50 -15.97
C TYR A 26 -28.10 -17.79 -16.36
N GLN A 27 -27.33 -18.71 -16.94
CA GLN A 27 -27.74 -20.07 -17.32
C GLN A 27 -26.87 -21.08 -16.58
N VAL A 28 -27.49 -22.22 -16.18
CA VAL A 28 -26.72 -23.32 -15.59
C VAL A 28 -25.83 -23.94 -16.68
N THR A 29 -24.56 -24.15 -16.32
CA THR A 29 -23.55 -24.72 -17.21
C THR A 29 -22.78 -25.85 -16.52
N GLU A 30 -22.06 -26.66 -17.27
CA GLU A 30 -21.18 -27.67 -16.71
C GLU A 30 -19.99 -27.02 -15.99
N ALA A 31 -19.60 -27.61 -14.85
CA ALA A 31 -18.40 -27.17 -14.13
C ALA A 31 -17.15 -27.39 -14.99
N LEU A 32 -16.30 -26.41 -15.07
CA LEU A 32 -15.04 -26.53 -15.80
C LEU A 32 -14.11 -27.52 -15.12
N SER A 33 -13.36 -28.28 -15.91
CA SER A 33 -12.28 -29.11 -15.39
C SER A 33 -11.16 -28.27 -14.79
N LYS A 34 -10.32 -28.88 -13.95
CA LYS A 34 -9.17 -28.19 -13.35
C LYS A 34 -8.23 -27.63 -14.42
N GLU A 35 -8.06 -28.37 -15.53
CA GLU A 35 -7.22 -27.98 -16.66
C GLU A 35 -7.82 -26.79 -17.40
N ALA A 36 -9.14 -26.76 -17.57
CA ALA A 36 -9.85 -25.66 -18.22
C ALA A 36 -9.81 -24.38 -17.35
N ILE A 37 -9.92 -24.53 -16.03
CA ILE A 37 -9.74 -23.40 -15.07
C ILE A 37 -8.32 -22.87 -15.14
N ALA A 38 -7.30 -23.74 -15.12
CA ALA A 38 -5.90 -23.34 -15.24
C ALA A 38 -5.61 -22.60 -16.54
N ALA A 39 -6.18 -23.08 -17.67
CA ALA A 39 -6.05 -22.41 -18.97
C ALA A 39 -6.71 -21.02 -18.98
N LYS A 40 -7.89 -20.87 -18.36
CA LYS A 40 -8.56 -19.57 -18.24
C LYS A 40 -7.78 -18.59 -17.36
N ARG A 41 -7.20 -19.06 -16.25
CA ARG A 41 -6.31 -18.26 -15.41
C ARG A 41 -5.08 -17.76 -16.18
N ALA A 42 -4.45 -18.66 -16.93
CA ALA A 42 -3.28 -18.32 -17.76
C ALA A 42 -3.61 -17.31 -18.88
N ALA A 43 -4.83 -17.31 -19.38
CA ALA A 43 -5.31 -16.39 -20.40
C ALA A 43 -5.88 -15.08 -19.84
N SER A 44 -5.97 -14.94 -18.50
CA SER A 44 -6.45 -13.70 -17.86
C SER A 44 -5.52 -12.54 -18.18
N PRO A 45 -6.03 -11.34 -18.51
CA PRO A 45 -5.20 -10.16 -18.68
C PRO A 45 -4.48 -9.74 -17.38
N LEU A 46 -4.94 -10.24 -16.23
CA LEU A 46 -4.25 -10.08 -14.93
C LEU A 46 -3.16 -11.14 -14.73
N HIS A 47 -3.09 -12.16 -15.58
CA HIS A 47 -2.02 -13.13 -15.53
C HIS A 47 -0.74 -12.48 -16.05
N ILE A 48 0.06 -11.98 -15.13
CA ILE A 48 1.47 -11.70 -15.42
C ILE A 48 2.10 -13.09 -15.59
N ALA A 49 2.41 -13.44 -16.86
CA ALA A 49 3.20 -14.64 -17.11
C ALA A 49 4.38 -14.65 -16.14
N PRO A 50 4.69 -15.77 -15.45
CA PRO A 50 5.90 -15.79 -14.64
C PRO A 50 7.03 -15.33 -15.54
N LYS A 51 7.64 -14.19 -15.21
CA LYS A 51 8.90 -13.79 -15.83
C LYS A 51 9.76 -15.05 -15.79
N GLU A 52 10.34 -15.41 -16.94
CA GLU A 52 11.27 -16.53 -17.00
C GLU A 52 12.10 -16.52 -15.72
N GLU A 53 12.13 -17.67 -15.06
CA GLU A 53 12.80 -17.86 -13.79
C GLU A 53 14.24 -17.36 -13.95
N VAL A 54 14.43 -16.07 -13.65
CA VAL A 54 15.79 -15.52 -13.53
C VAL A 54 16.33 -16.21 -12.29
N ALA A 55 17.13 -17.22 -12.54
CA ALA A 55 17.79 -18.04 -11.53
C ALA A 55 18.79 -17.18 -10.74
N SER A 56 18.26 -16.33 -9.88
CA SER A 56 18.96 -15.71 -8.77
C SER A 56 17.88 -15.34 -7.75
N PRO A 57 18.04 -15.67 -6.48
CA PRO A 57 17.22 -15.07 -5.46
C PRO A 57 17.50 -13.56 -5.55
N LEU A 58 16.54 -12.82 -6.11
CA LEU A 58 16.56 -11.37 -6.11
C LEU A 58 16.39 -10.93 -4.65
N ASN A 59 17.51 -10.86 -3.94
CA ASN A 59 17.53 -10.17 -2.66
C ASN A 59 17.45 -8.67 -2.96
N ILE A 60 16.25 -8.21 -3.24
CA ILE A 60 15.97 -6.81 -3.54
C ILE A 60 15.80 -6.11 -2.21
N ALA A 61 16.71 -5.19 -1.93
CA ALA A 61 16.65 -4.30 -0.77
C ALA A 61 16.45 -2.85 -1.25
N PRO A 62 15.25 -2.51 -1.77
CA PRO A 62 15.01 -1.16 -2.27
C PRO A 62 14.96 -0.17 -1.11
N LYS A 63 15.36 1.05 -1.39
CA LYS A 63 15.21 2.16 -0.46
C LYS A 63 13.86 2.86 -0.69
N GLY A 64 13.18 3.19 0.41
CA GLY A 64 12.00 4.05 0.42
C GLY A 64 12.22 5.26 1.31
N LEU A 65 11.55 6.36 1.00
CA LEU A 65 11.57 7.57 1.81
C LEU A 65 10.27 7.69 2.60
N VAL A 66 10.38 7.98 3.89
CA VAL A 66 9.26 8.33 4.78
C VAL A 66 9.42 9.77 5.23
N ILE A 67 8.46 10.62 4.90
CA ILE A 67 8.45 12.04 5.27
C ILE A 67 7.37 12.27 6.33
N LEU A 68 7.76 12.69 7.52
CA LEU A 68 6.83 13.10 8.57
C LEU A 68 6.42 14.56 8.35
N VAL A 69 5.12 14.85 8.48
CA VAL A 69 4.57 16.18 8.18
C VAL A 69 3.77 16.73 9.35
N ASN A 70 4.17 17.94 9.77
CA ASN A 70 3.34 18.81 10.60
C ASN A 70 2.51 19.73 9.71
N PHE A 71 1.28 20.02 10.15
CA PHE A 71 0.53 21.18 9.66
C PHE A 71 0.90 22.45 10.45
N ALA A 72 0.49 23.60 9.96
CA ALA A 72 0.72 24.87 10.68
C ALA A 72 0.02 24.91 12.04
N ASP A 73 -1.06 24.17 12.20
CA ASP A 73 -1.90 24.12 13.41
C ASP A 73 -1.89 22.76 14.12
N LEU A 74 -1.25 21.73 13.55
CA LEU A 74 -1.22 20.39 14.12
C LEU A 74 0.16 19.75 13.94
N ALA A 75 0.75 19.33 15.05
CA ALA A 75 2.07 18.70 15.08
C ALA A 75 1.96 17.18 15.13
N PHE A 76 2.88 16.53 14.46
CA PHE A 76 3.10 15.10 14.55
C PHE A 76 3.53 14.70 15.97
N THR A 77 3.03 13.62 16.49
CA THR A 77 3.19 13.24 17.90
C THR A 77 4.24 12.15 18.12
N GLU A 78 4.43 11.27 17.16
CA GLU A 78 5.43 10.22 17.24
C GLU A 78 6.83 10.77 16.96
N THR A 79 7.85 10.15 17.54
CA THR A 79 9.25 10.47 17.25
C THR A 79 9.72 9.84 15.95
N ILE A 80 10.83 10.36 15.41
CA ILE A 80 11.50 9.75 14.23
C ILE A 80 11.88 8.30 14.56
N GLU A 81 12.42 8.04 15.75
CA GLU A 81 12.87 6.72 16.21
C GLU A 81 11.72 5.73 16.32
N GLU A 82 10.56 6.17 16.80
CA GLU A 82 9.35 5.33 16.83
C GLU A 82 8.87 5.02 15.42
N THR A 83 8.81 6.02 14.56
CA THR A 83 8.41 5.83 13.15
C THR A 83 9.41 4.96 12.39
N ASP A 84 10.71 5.13 12.62
CA ASP A 84 11.74 4.26 12.06
C ASP A 84 11.53 2.81 12.51
N SER A 85 11.28 2.59 13.80
CA SER A 85 11.00 1.27 14.35
C SER A 85 9.75 0.62 13.73
N MET A 86 8.69 1.42 13.47
CA MET A 86 7.48 0.97 12.78
C MET A 86 7.74 0.57 11.32
N HIS A 87 8.72 1.19 10.66
CA HIS A 87 9.02 0.90 9.25
C HIS A 87 10.10 -0.16 9.09
N ASN A 88 11.17 -0.11 9.89
CA ASN A 88 12.39 -0.91 9.71
C ASN A 88 12.60 -2.01 10.76
N GLY A 89 11.95 -1.92 11.94
CA GLY A 89 12.21 -2.81 13.06
C GLY A 89 11.85 -4.26 12.77
N MET A 90 12.83 -5.15 12.86
CA MET A 90 12.54 -6.59 12.85
C MET A 90 11.98 -7.01 14.23
N ASN A 91 10.87 -7.76 14.23
CA ASN A 91 10.12 -8.14 15.43
C ASN A 91 9.57 -6.92 16.22
N TYR A 92 9.22 -5.85 15.52
CA TYR A 92 8.57 -4.69 16.13
C TYR A 92 7.20 -5.09 16.67
N THR A 93 6.89 -4.62 17.87
CA THR A 93 5.56 -4.77 18.49
C THR A 93 5.13 -3.43 19.09
N ARG A 94 3.87 -3.09 18.96
CA ARG A 94 3.28 -1.90 19.57
C ARG A 94 1.86 -2.21 20.04
N ASP A 95 1.62 -1.99 21.33
CA ASP A 95 0.27 -1.96 21.87
C ASP A 95 -0.25 -0.52 21.85
N TYR A 96 -1.46 -0.31 21.39
CA TYR A 96 -2.11 1.00 21.41
C TYR A 96 -3.61 0.90 21.69
N GLU A 97 -4.15 1.99 22.18
CA GLU A 97 -5.56 2.15 22.46
C GLU A 97 -6.16 3.20 21.52
N TYR A 98 -7.31 2.92 20.99
CA TYR A 98 -8.08 3.93 20.27
C TYR A 98 -9.56 3.89 20.63
N VAL A 99 -10.24 5.04 20.51
CA VAL A 99 -11.66 5.18 20.77
C VAL A 99 -12.42 5.29 19.46
N TYR A 100 -13.34 4.36 19.21
CA TYR A 100 -14.23 4.41 18.07
C TYR A 100 -15.68 4.31 18.51
N ARG A 101 -16.52 5.29 18.12
CA ARG A 101 -17.94 5.39 18.50
C ARG A 101 -18.18 5.26 20.01
N GLY A 102 -17.31 5.91 20.82
CA GLY A 102 -17.39 5.90 22.28
C GLY A 102 -17.01 4.57 22.94
N LYS A 103 -16.44 3.64 22.20
CA LYS A 103 -15.91 2.37 22.72
C LYS A 103 -14.40 2.33 22.56
N THR A 104 -13.72 1.97 23.63
CA THR A 104 -12.27 1.78 23.65
C THR A 104 -11.89 0.42 23.12
N TYR A 105 -10.88 0.38 22.26
CA TYR A 105 -10.28 -0.83 21.70
C TYR A 105 -8.79 -0.87 22.02
N GLN A 106 -8.33 -2.01 22.49
CA GLN A 106 -6.92 -2.34 22.66
C GLN A 106 -6.48 -3.13 21.42
N VAL A 107 -5.38 -2.73 20.82
CA VAL A 107 -4.84 -3.36 19.62
C VAL A 107 -3.35 -3.60 19.83
N SER A 108 -2.91 -4.80 19.49
CA SER A 108 -1.49 -5.14 19.39
C SER A 108 -1.13 -5.24 17.91
N SER A 109 -0.13 -4.49 17.50
CA SER A 109 0.45 -4.56 16.16
C SER A 109 1.76 -5.34 16.25
N GLU A 110 1.93 -6.34 15.39
CA GLU A 110 3.13 -7.16 15.30
C GLU A 110 3.78 -6.99 13.93
N GLY A 111 5.10 -6.84 13.92
CA GLY A 111 5.89 -6.62 12.71
C GLY A 111 5.93 -5.17 12.26
N SER A 112 6.96 -4.84 11.52
CA SER A 112 7.11 -3.55 10.82
C SER A 112 6.68 -3.63 9.37
N VAL A 113 6.66 -2.49 8.67
CA VAL A 113 6.43 -2.45 7.22
C VAL A 113 7.46 -3.31 6.48
N ARG A 114 8.74 -3.18 6.84
CA ARG A 114 9.84 -3.99 6.30
C ARG A 114 9.61 -5.48 6.53
N GLN A 115 9.27 -5.85 7.77
CA GLN A 115 9.05 -7.25 8.13
C GLN A 115 7.89 -7.86 7.36
N TYR A 116 6.79 -7.12 7.19
CA TYR A 116 5.66 -7.57 6.39
C TYR A 116 6.08 -7.95 4.95
N PHE A 117 6.82 -7.08 4.28
CA PHE A 117 7.29 -7.36 2.92
C PHE A 117 8.32 -8.49 2.88
N TYR A 118 9.21 -8.56 3.86
CA TYR A 118 10.20 -9.62 3.98
C TYR A 118 9.53 -10.99 4.13
N ASP A 119 8.58 -11.12 5.05
CA ASP A 119 7.86 -12.36 5.32
C ASP A 119 6.94 -12.74 4.14
N ALA A 120 6.20 -11.79 3.59
CA ALA A 120 5.31 -12.01 2.46
C ALA A 120 6.05 -12.44 1.18
N SER A 121 7.31 -12.04 1.02
CA SER A 121 8.17 -12.42 -0.10
C SER A 121 9.06 -13.63 0.17
N PHE A 122 8.89 -14.31 1.30
CA PHE A 122 9.79 -15.39 1.72
C PHE A 122 11.27 -14.96 1.79
N GLY A 123 11.52 -13.74 2.29
CA GLY A 123 12.85 -13.18 2.46
C GLY A 123 13.49 -12.59 1.20
N GLN A 124 12.77 -12.54 0.08
CA GLN A 124 13.32 -12.05 -1.19
C GLN A 124 13.25 -10.53 -1.35
N TYR A 125 12.24 -9.88 -0.75
CA TYR A 125 12.07 -8.44 -0.78
C TYR A 125 12.26 -7.85 0.62
N ASN A 126 13.34 -7.09 0.80
CA ASN A 126 13.78 -6.58 2.10
C ASN A 126 13.95 -5.06 2.04
N PRO A 127 12.87 -4.27 1.94
CA PRO A 127 12.94 -2.83 1.80
C PRO A 127 13.54 -2.18 3.04
N GLN A 128 14.17 -1.03 2.84
CA GLN A 128 14.68 -0.18 3.92
C GLN A 128 14.15 1.24 3.75
N PHE A 129 13.79 1.87 4.86
CA PHE A 129 13.15 3.17 4.84
C PHE A 129 14.02 4.19 5.56
N ASP A 130 14.34 5.29 4.88
CA ASP A 130 14.91 6.45 5.52
C ASP A 130 13.76 7.33 6.04
N VAL A 131 13.70 7.57 7.34
CA VAL A 131 12.65 8.38 7.98
C VAL A 131 13.19 9.77 8.27
N ILE A 132 12.52 10.77 7.77
CA ILE A 132 12.90 12.18 7.94
C ILE A 132 11.74 13.05 8.41
N GLY A 133 12.06 14.21 8.92
CA GLY A 133 11.07 15.20 9.35
C GLY A 133 11.02 15.34 10.89
N PRO A 134 9.91 15.82 11.46
CA PRO A 134 8.79 16.34 10.68
C PRO A 134 9.13 17.64 9.94
N VAL A 135 8.68 17.75 8.70
CA VAL A 135 8.65 19.02 7.98
C VAL A 135 7.32 19.71 8.28
N THR A 136 7.31 21.04 8.33
CA THR A 136 6.07 21.79 8.61
C THR A 136 5.58 22.46 7.35
N VAL A 137 4.42 22.01 6.82
CA VAL A 137 3.78 22.62 5.68
C VAL A 137 3.13 23.95 6.04
N SER A 138 2.94 24.83 5.04
CA SER A 138 2.61 26.24 5.27
C SER A 138 1.17 26.51 5.71
N ARG A 139 0.27 25.55 5.56
CA ARG A 139 -1.17 25.71 5.84
C ARG A 139 -1.64 24.80 6.97
N GLU A 140 -2.81 25.14 7.49
CA GLU A 140 -3.55 24.33 8.47
C GLU A 140 -4.03 23.01 7.83
N TYR A 141 -4.23 21.98 8.66
CA TYR A 141 -4.68 20.66 8.16
C TYR A 141 -5.99 20.77 7.38
N SER A 142 -6.91 21.66 7.84
CA SER A 142 -8.21 21.87 7.19
C SER A 142 -8.11 22.45 5.77
N TYR A 143 -7.00 23.10 5.42
CA TYR A 143 -6.76 23.59 4.06
C TYR A 143 -6.53 22.44 3.08
N TYR A 144 -5.78 21.41 3.50
CA TYR A 144 -5.44 20.27 2.66
C TYR A 144 -6.56 19.22 2.65
N GLY A 145 -7.14 18.92 3.81
CA GLY A 145 -8.11 17.86 4.04
C GLY A 145 -9.57 18.30 3.99
N LYS A 146 -9.89 19.53 3.55
CA LYS A 146 -11.29 19.98 3.50
C LYS A 146 -12.05 19.26 2.39
N ASN A 147 -13.11 18.54 2.79
CA ASN A 147 -14.01 17.88 1.86
C ASN A 147 -14.99 18.88 1.22
N THR A 148 -15.43 18.61 0.01
CA THR A 148 -16.57 19.33 -0.59
C THR A 148 -17.87 18.67 -0.13
N ALA A 149 -18.95 19.45 -0.13
CA ALA A 149 -20.29 18.93 0.16
C ALA A 149 -20.77 17.85 -0.84
N ALA A 150 -20.11 17.72 -1.97
CA ALA A 150 -20.45 16.77 -3.04
C ALA A 150 -19.58 15.51 -3.06
N THR A 151 -18.44 15.52 -2.39
CA THR A 151 -17.49 14.39 -2.37
C THR A 151 -16.84 14.31 -1.00
N ASP A 152 -16.75 13.10 -0.45
CA ASP A 152 -16.02 12.85 0.81
C ASP A 152 -14.50 12.72 0.58
N PHE A 153 -13.96 13.43 -0.41
CA PHE A 153 -12.52 13.42 -0.73
C PHE A 153 -11.87 14.73 -0.33
N ASP A 154 -10.65 14.64 0.19
CA ASP A 154 -9.80 15.77 0.49
C ASP A 154 -9.53 16.60 -0.77
N GLN A 155 -9.56 17.92 -0.62
CA GLN A 155 -9.48 18.81 -1.79
C GLN A 155 -8.04 19.01 -2.30
N ARG A 156 -7.06 19.01 -1.40
CA ARG A 156 -5.68 19.42 -1.73
C ARG A 156 -4.58 18.52 -1.15
N PRO A 157 -4.76 17.20 -1.05
CA PRO A 157 -3.72 16.33 -0.50
C PRO A 157 -2.43 16.38 -1.33
N TRP A 158 -2.57 16.56 -2.65
CA TRP A 158 -1.43 16.67 -3.56
C TRP A 158 -0.58 17.94 -3.35
N GLU A 159 -1.17 19.06 -2.87
CA GLU A 159 -0.41 20.26 -2.51
C GLU A 159 0.44 20.00 -1.28
N MET A 160 -0.10 19.30 -0.27
CA MET A 160 0.64 18.88 0.92
C MET A 160 1.82 17.98 0.54
N ILE A 161 1.58 16.95 -0.26
CA ILE A 161 2.64 16.02 -0.72
C ILE A 161 3.74 16.77 -1.45
N LYS A 162 3.37 17.65 -2.38
CA LYS A 162 4.34 18.45 -3.13
C LYS A 162 5.18 19.35 -2.21
N GLU A 163 4.55 20.02 -1.25
CA GLU A 163 5.24 20.87 -0.30
C GLU A 163 6.15 20.08 0.62
N ALA A 164 5.69 18.93 1.12
CA ALA A 164 6.49 18.02 1.95
C ALA A 164 7.75 17.54 1.22
N CYS A 165 7.64 17.12 -0.04
CA CYS A 165 8.80 16.73 -0.85
C CYS A 165 9.75 17.89 -1.10
N LEU A 166 9.25 19.11 -1.34
CA LEU A 166 10.08 20.29 -1.52
C LEU A 166 10.83 20.65 -0.23
N LEU A 167 10.18 20.53 0.93
CA LEU A 167 10.81 20.75 2.23
C LEU A 167 11.84 19.65 2.57
N ALA A 168 11.57 18.41 2.19
CA ALA A 168 12.55 17.32 2.30
C ALA A 168 13.83 17.63 1.51
N ASP A 169 13.71 18.12 0.29
CA ASP A 169 14.84 18.56 -0.54
C ASP A 169 15.57 19.76 0.09
N THR A 170 14.85 20.84 0.39
CA THR A 170 15.46 22.13 0.73
C THR A 170 15.92 22.24 2.17
N VAL A 171 15.25 21.56 3.12
CA VAL A 171 15.55 21.66 4.57
C VAL A 171 16.40 20.47 5.04
N TRP A 172 16.07 19.27 4.54
CA TRP A 172 16.75 18.03 4.94
C TRP A 172 17.83 17.59 3.95
N ASN A 173 18.01 18.30 2.82
CA ASN A 173 18.96 17.96 1.74
C ASN A 173 18.82 16.51 1.28
N VAL A 174 17.59 16.03 1.13
CA VAL A 174 17.33 14.67 0.68
C VAL A 174 17.77 14.52 -0.77
N ASP A 175 18.67 13.58 -1.01
CA ASP A 175 19.03 13.16 -2.36
C ASP A 175 18.00 12.13 -2.86
N PHE A 176 17.01 12.59 -3.59
CA PHE A 176 15.94 11.76 -4.13
C PHE A 176 16.42 10.70 -5.11
N THR A 177 17.61 10.83 -5.68
CA THR A 177 18.17 9.81 -6.60
C THR A 177 18.46 8.49 -5.90
N GLN A 178 18.59 8.49 -4.57
CA GLN A 178 18.79 7.27 -3.80
C GLN A 178 17.54 6.38 -3.72
N TYR A 179 16.37 6.89 -4.09
CA TYR A 179 15.08 6.20 -4.05
C TYR A 179 14.57 5.83 -5.44
N ASP A 180 15.40 5.99 -6.46
CA ASP A 180 15.26 5.46 -7.82
C ASP A 180 15.95 4.09 -7.87
N ASN A 181 15.23 3.04 -7.47
CA ASN A 181 15.82 1.72 -7.28
C ASN A 181 15.99 0.95 -8.61
N ASP A 182 15.29 1.33 -9.65
CA ASP A 182 15.36 0.69 -10.97
C ASP A 182 16.13 1.50 -12.02
N GLY A 183 16.53 2.74 -11.67
CA GLY A 183 17.37 3.61 -12.50
C GLY A 183 16.60 4.27 -13.66
N ASP A 184 15.27 4.42 -13.57
CA ASP A 184 14.44 5.02 -14.62
C ASP A 184 14.39 6.56 -14.55
N GLY A 185 15.05 7.16 -13.54
CA GLY A 185 15.10 8.60 -13.29
C GLY A 185 13.91 9.12 -12.50
N LYS A 186 13.13 8.24 -11.87
CA LYS A 186 12.01 8.59 -11.00
C LYS A 186 12.16 7.92 -9.64
N VAL A 187 11.60 8.56 -8.63
CA VAL A 187 11.49 7.97 -7.29
C VAL A 187 10.40 6.91 -7.31
N ASP A 188 10.71 5.69 -6.86
CA ASP A 188 9.77 4.58 -6.90
C ASP A 188 8.63 4.75 -5.91
N PHE A 189 8.94 5.15 -4.68
CA PHE A 189 7.89 5.42 -3.70
C PHE A 189 8.35 6.32 -2.56
N VAL A 190 7.42 7.14 -2.09
CA VAL A 190 7.54 8.00 -0.91
C VAL A 190 6.30 7.79 -0.05
N TYR A 191 6.52 7.52 1.24
CA TYR A 191 5.46 7.56 2.24
C TYR A 191 5.41 8.96 2.85
N VAL A 192 4.23 9.56 2.86
CA VAL A 192 3.98 10.83 3.57
C VAL A 192 3.04 10.54 4.71
N ILE A 193 3.54 10.72 5.95
CA ILE A 193 2.77 10.48 7.17
C ILE A 193 2.57 11.84 7.85
N TYR A 194 1.35 12.21 8.05
CA TYR A 194 0.98 13.52 8.59
C TYR A 194 0.26 13.44 9.94
N ALA A 195 0.30 14.52 10.67
CA ALA A 195 -0.32 14.70 11.98
C ALA A 195 -1.86 14.62 11.95
#